data_99868e75bb8bda98475ec81aa9a06920
#
_entry.id   99868e75bb8bda98475ec81aa9a06920
#
_cell.length_a   1.000
_cell.length_b   1.000
_cell.length_c   1.000
_cell.angle_alpha   90.00
_cell.angle_beta   90.00
_cell.angle_gamma   90.00
#
_symmetry.space_group_name_H-M   'P 1'
#
loop_
_entity.id
_entity.type
_entity.pdbx_description
1 polymer ?
#
loop_
_entity_poly.entity_id
_entity_poly.type
_entity_poly.pdbx_seq_one_letter_code
_entity_poly.pdbx_strand_id
1 'polypeptide(L)'
;MIIAVASGKGGTGKTTVAVNFALSLENAQLLDCDVEEPNSHLFLKPEIKDRKKSVALVPRVNHDKCTYCGRCREVCAYGAIAVIPPSAGKGKGQVLIFDNLCHSCGACVMLCPENAMFEEERETGIIETGKAGKVDFAHGRLNLKEAMAPPVIKQVKKEINKEKISIIDSPPGTSCPVIAAVKGADFVLLVTEPTPFGLNDLKLAVETVKTLKLPVGIVINRSCENDHLIENYCKSEKIKVMMKIPFDRNIAVAYSNGDNIVDIMPEYKEKFQMLFGAITSLAADKGGK
;
A
#
# COMPACT_ATOMS: atom_id res chain seq x y z
N MET A 1 -0.41 -15.80 -6.91
CA MET A 1 -1.58 -14.90 -6.97
C MET A 1 -1.42 -13.79 -5.93
N ILE A 2 -1.71 -12.55 -6.31
CA ILE A 2 -1.57 -11.37 -5.44
C ILE A 2 -2.94 -10.75 -5.21
N ILE A 3 -3.39 -10.71 -3.94
CA ILE A 3 -4.67 -10.13 -3.54
C ILE A 3 -4.40 -8.92 -2.65
N ALA A 4 -4.84 -7.74 -3.06
CA ALA A 4 -4.71 -6.54 -2.24
C ALA A 4 -6.00 -6.30 -1.44
N VAL A 5 -5.88 -6.18 -0.13
CA VAL A 5 -6.96 -5.79 0.79
C VAL A 5 -6.85 -4.29 1.02
N ALA A 6 -7.85 -3.53 0.62
CA ALA A 6 -7.85 -2.08 0.64
C ALA A 6 -9.18 -1.51 1.17
N SER A 7 -9.24 -0.21 1.43
CA SER A 7 -10.44 0.48 1.88
C SER A 7 -10.39 1.97 1.55
N GLY A 8 -11.55 2.60 1.39
CA GLY A 8 -11.64 4.04 1.14
C GLY A 8 -11.27 4.91 2.34
N LYS A 9 -11.26 4.36 3.58
CA LYS A 9 -10.88 5.08 4.81
C LYS A 9 -10.17 4.17 5.81
N GLY A 10 -9.54 4.76 6.85
CA GLY A 10 -9.01 4.05 8.00
C GLY A 10 -10.12 3.46 8.90
N GLY A 11 -9.77 2.46 9.70
CA GLY A 11 -10.65 1.88 10.72
C GLY A 11 -11.73 0.91 10.23
N THR A 12 -11.80 0.60 8.93
CA THR A 12 -12.78 -0.35 8.36
C THR A 12 -12.49 -1.82 8.68
N GLY A 13 -11.33 -2.14 9.26
CA GLY A 13 -10.90 -3.51 9.55
C GLY A 13 -10.13 -4.20 8.43
N LYS A 14 -9.48 -3.44 7.52
CA LYS A 14 -8.61 -3.99 6.45
C LYS A 14 -7.60 -4.99 7.00
N THR A 15 -6.78 -4.56 7.97
CA THR A 15 -5.74 -5.38 8.58
C THR A 15 -6.30 -6.63 9.22
N THR A 16 -7.46 -6.53 9.91
CA THR A 16 -8.16 -7.69 10.47
C THR A 16 -8.50 -8.69 9.37
N VAL A 17 -9.07 -8.21 8.25
CA VAL A 17 -9.39 -9.07 7.10
C VAL A 17 -8.11 -9.65 6.49
N ALA A 18 -7.09 -8.84 6.23
CA ALA A 18 -5.84 -9.28 5.60
C ALA A 18 -5.10 -10.36 6.41
N VAL A 19 -4.95 -10.16 7.72
CA VAL A 19 -4.29 -11.10 8.62
C VAL A 19 -5.06 -12.42 8.70
N ASN A 20 -6.38 -12.36 8.98
CA ASN A 20 -7.19 -13.57 9.11
C ASN A 20 -7.32 -14.33 7.79
N PHE A 21 -7.34 -13.62 6.65
CA PHE A 21 -7.30 -14.23 5.34
C PHE A 21 -5.98 -14.97 5.11
N ALA A 22 -4.84 -14.36 5.39
CA ALA A 22 -3.53 -15.01 5.28
C ALA A 22 -3.40 -16.25 6.19
N LEU A 23 -3.86 -16.17 7.44
CA LEU A 23 -3.86 -17.28 8.40
C LEU A 23 -4.76 -18.46 7.98
N SER A 24 -5.77 -18.20 7.14
CA SER A 24 -6.70 -19.23 6.65
C SER A 24 -6.18 -20.05 5.48
N LEU A 25 -5.07 -19.63 4.86
CA LEU A 25 -4.51 -20.26 3.66
C LEU A 25 -3.25 -21.07 3.98
N GLU A 26 -3.06 -22.18 3.26
CA GLU A 26 -1.92 -23.10 3.53
C GLU A 26 -0.56 -22.56 3.04
N ASN A 27 -0.53 -21.79 1.98
CA ASN A 27 0.71 -21.27 1.36
C ASN A 27 0.61 -19.76 1.13
N ALA A 28 0.46 -19.02 2.24
CA ALA A 28 0.28 -17.57 2.18
C ALA A 28 1.55 -16.79 2.56
N GLN A 29 1.59 -15.58 2.05
CA GLN A 29 2.47 -14.50 2.48
C GLN A 29 1.62 -13.27 2.76
N LEU A 30 1.87 -12.59 3.88
CA LEU A 30 1.27 -11.29 4.21
C LEU A 30 2.30 -10.18 4.04
N LEU A 31 1.95 -9.17 3.24
CA LEU A 31 2.75 -7.97 3.06
C LEU A 31 1.99 -6.78 3.64
N ASP A 32 2.48 -6.20 4.72
CA ASP A 32 1.93 -4.97 5.28
C ASP A 32 2.56 -3.76 4.57
N CYS A 33 1.76 -3.16 3.70
CA CYS A 33 2.10 -1.97 2.91
C CYS A 33 1.55 -0.66 3.54
N ASP A 34 0.91 -0.72 4.70
CA ASP A 34 0.56 0.47 5.48
C ASP A 34 1.79 0.97 6.25
N VAL A 35 2.77 1.44 5.49
CA VAL A 35 4.12 1.74 5.99
C VAL A 35 4.19 2.93 6.95
N GLU A 36 3.13 3.76 7.01
CA GLU A 36 2.99 4.88 7.94
C GLU A 36 2.58 4.37 9.33
N GLU A 37 1.64 3.41 9.38
CA GLU A 37 1.11 2.82 10.61
C GLU A 37 1.01 1.29 10.50
N PRO A 38 2.13 0.56 10.28
CA PRO A 38 2.09 -0.89 10.12
C PRO A 38 1.64 -1.55 11.41
N ASN A 39 0.59 -2.35 11.35
CA ASN A 39 -0.03 -2.97 12.52
C ASN A 39 -0.33 -4.47 12.37
N SER A 40 -0.16 -5.05 11.17
CA SER A 40 -0.37 -6.49 10.93
C SER A 40 0.52 -7.36 11.81
N HIS A 41 1.73 -6.90 12.15
CA HIS A 41 2.67 -7.62 13.01
C HIS A 41 2.18 -7.79 14.46
N LEU A 42 1.27 -6.91 14.94
CA LEU A 42 0.69 -7.01 16.29
C LEU A 42 -0.21 -8.24 16.43
N PHE A 43 -0.91 -8.59 15.35
CA PHE A 43 -1.83 -9.72 15.29
C PHE A 43 -1.13 -11.00 14.84
N LEU A 44 -0.28 -10.92 13.82
CA LEU A 44 0.41 -12.07 13.27
C LEU A 44 1.56 -12.54 14.15
N LYS A 45 2.18 -11.64 14.94
CA LYS A 45 3.32 -11.87 15.86
C LYS A 45 4.47 -12.62 15.18
N PRO A 46 5.01 -12.12 14.05
CA PRO A 46 6.02 -12.83 13.27
C PRO A 46 7.38 -12.84 13.97
N GLU A 47 8.12 -13.92 13.81
CA GLU A 47 9.55 -13.95 14.08
C GLU A 47 10.29 -13.23 12.95
N ILE A 48 10.85 -12.05 13.23
CA ILE A 48 11.60 -11.27 12.25
C ILE A 48 12.97 -11.92 12.03
N LYS A 49 13.31 -12.16 10.75
CA LYS A 49 14.56 -12.85 10.35
C LYS A 49 15.55 -11.92 9.67
N ASP A 50 15.08 -10.93 8.97
CA ASP A 50 15.92 -9.98 8.24
C ASP A 50 15.35 -8.56 8.33
N ARG A 51 16.26 -7.59 8.34
CA ARG A 51 15.96 -6.17 8.36
C ARG A 51 16.86 -5.44 7.36
N LYS A 52 16.26 -4.69 6.45
CA LYS A 52 16.94 -3.89 5.42
C LYS A 52 16.54 -2.43 5.52
N LYS A 53 17.46 -1.53 5.19
CA LYS A 53 17.12 -0.13 4.99
C LYS A 53 16.31 0.03 3.71
N SER A 54 15.27 0.84 3.78
CA SER A 54 14.60 1.37 2.59
C SER A 54 15.28 2.67 2.20
N VAL A 55 15.71 2.77 0.95
CA VAL A 55 16.41 3.95 0.43
C VAL A 55 15.68 4.51 -0.79
N ALA A 56 15.75 5.83 -0.94
CA ALA A 56 15.34 6.56 -2.13
C ALA A 56 16.55 7.29 -2.72
N LEU A 57 16.69 7.28 -4.03
CA LEU A 57 17.73 8.04 -4.72
C LEU A 57 17.30 9.50 -4.79
N VAL A 58 18.11 10.41 -4.26
CA VAL A 58 17.85 11.84 -4.27
C VAL A 58 18.99 12.56 -5.00
N PRO A 59 18.67 13.62 -5.77
CA PRO A 59 19.71 14.35 -6.50
C PRO A 59 20.63 15.12 -5.55
N ARG A 60 21.90 15.21 -5.95
CA ARG A 60 22.92 16.10 -5.37
C ARG A 60 23.61 16.84 -6.50
N VAL A 61 24.30 17.94 -6.18
CA VAL A 61 24.97 18.76 -7.16
C VAL A 61 26.46 18.86 -6.87
N ASN A 62 27.26 18.64 -7.92
CA ASN A 62 28.66 19.00 -7.91
C ASN A 62 28.79 20.47 -8.35
N HIS A 63 29.07 21.36 -7.39
CA HIS A 63 29.14 22.80 -7.60
C HIS A 63 30.31 23.24 -8.50
N ASP A 64 31.35 22.42 -8.67
CA ASP A 64 32.48 22.74 -9.53
C ASP A 64 32.16 22.56 -11.02
N LYS A 65 31.20 21.67 -11.32
CA LYS A 65 30.72 21.43 -12.69
C LYS A 65 29.46 22.23 -13.03
N CYS A 66 28.75 22.75 -12.01
CA CYS A 66 27.44 23.38 -12.19
C CYS A 66 27.56 24.80 -12.75
N THR A 67 26.95 25.05 -13.88
CA THR A 67 26.84 26.38 -14.50
C THR A 67 25.61 27.17 -14.04
N TYR A 68 24.80 26.60 -13.14
CA TYR A 68 23.55 27.17 -12.61
C TYR A 68 22.52 27.52 -13.72
N CYS A 69 22.51 26.76 -14.82
CA CYS A 69 21.67 26.99 -16.01
C CYS A 69 20.16 26.83 -15.73
N GLY A 70 19.76 26.23 -14.60
CA GLY A 70 18.36 26.06 -14.21
C GLY A 70 17.64 24.85 -14.82
N ARG A 71 18.29 24.07 -15.69
CA ARG A 71 17.65 22.93 -16.38
C ARG A 71 17.06 21.90 -15.42
N CYS A 72 17.75 21.60 -14.32
CA CYS A 72 17.28 20.67 -13.29
C CYS A 72 15.98 21.14 -12.59
N ARG A 73 15.80 22.46 -12.40
CA ARG A 73 14.56 23.07 -11.90
C ARG A 73 13.43 22.93 -12.91
N GLU A 74 13.69 23.23 -14.19
CA GLU A 74 12.67 23.21 -15.25
C GLU A 74 12.06 21.83 -15.44
N VAL A 75 12.89 20.76 -15.38
CA VAL A 75 12.45 19.38 -15.59
C VAL A 75 11.80 18.76 -14.34
N CYS A 76 11.91 19.42 -13.19
CA CYS A 76 11.36 18.90 -11.94
C CYS A 76 9.85 19.18 -11.83
N ALA A 77 9.03 18.20 -12.19
CA ALA A 77 7.56 18.31 -12.11
C ALA A 77 7.02 18.51 -10.68
N TYR A 78 7.86 18.26 -9.65
CA TYR A 78 7.47 18.31 -8.24
C TYR A 78 7.97 19.54 -7.51
N GLY A 79 8.68 20.45 -8.19
CA GLY A 79 9.23 21.65 -7.57
C GLY A 79 10.28 21.37 -6.48
N ALA A 80 10.91 20.19 -6.52
CA ALA A 80 11.89 19.76 -5.50
C ALA A 80 13.26 20.44 -5.66
N ILE A 81 13.47 21.30 -6.65
CA ILE A 81 14.76 21.94 -6.92
C ILE A 81 14.54 23.43 -7.18
N ALA A 82 15.29 24.27 -6.45
CA ALA A 82 15.39 25.69 -6.73
C ALA A 82 16.82 26.03 -7.17
N VAL A 83 16.96 26.91 -8.17
CA VAL A 83 18.26 27.38 -8.65
C VAL A 83 18.33 28.89 -8.53
N ILE A 84 19.34 29.38 -7.85
CA ILE A 84 19.66 30.80 -7.68
C ILE A 84 20.91 31.03 -8.52
N PRO A 85 20.81 31.77 -9.64
CA PRO A 85 21.97 32.06 -10.47
C PRO A 85 22.97 32.97 -9.74
N PRO A 86 24.25 32.96 -10.14
CA PRO A 86 25.23 33.88 -9.59
C PRO A 86 24.82 35.35 -9.82
N SER A 87 24.86 36.17 -8.77
CA SER A 87 24.68 37.62 -8.93
C SER A 87 25.94 38.25 -9.50
N ALA A 88 25.80 39.22 -10.40
CA ALA A 88 26.93 39.94 -10.99
C ALA A 88 27.85 40.50 -9.90
N GLY A 89 29.07 39.98 -9.82
CA GLY A 89 30.10 40.42 -8.86
C GLY A 89 29.97 39.85 -7.44
N LYS A 90 29.03 38.94 -7.15
CA LYS A 90 28.84 38.38 -5.79
C LYS A 90 28.65 36.85 -5.85
N GLY A 91 29.74 36.12 -5.64
CA GLY A 91 29.70 34.70 -5.28
C GLY A 91 29.26 33.71 -6.36
N LYS A 92 29.32 32.41 -6.00
CA LYS A 92 28.80 31.29 -6.80
C LYS A 92 27.26 31.26 -6.69
N GLY A 93 26.55 30.76 -7.73
CA GLY A 93 25.14 30.45 -7.65
C GLY A 93 24.84 29.36 -6.61
N GLN A 94 23.57 29.06 -6.39
CA GLN A 94 23.13 28.03 -5.44
C GLN A 94 22.07 27.14 -6.06
N VAL A 95 22.15 25.85 -5.79
CA VAL A 95 21.10 24.87 -6.07
C VAL A 95 20.61 24.34 -4.74
N LEU A 96 19.31 24.53 -4.47
CA LEU A 96 18.63 24.00 -3.28
C LEU A 96 17.80 22.79 -3.69
N ILE A 97 17.97 21.71 -2.95
CA ILE A 97 17.25 20.45 -3.19
C ILE A 97 16.40 20.15 -1.96
N PHE A 98 15.10 19.95 -2.20
CA PHE A 98 14.12 19.64 -1.16
C PHE A 98 13.82 18.15 -1.21
N ASP A 99 14.58 17.36 -0.44
CA ASP A 99 14.50 15.89 -0.44
C ASP A 99 13.09 15.37 -0.18
N ASN A 100 12.32 16.03 0.69
CA ASN A 100 10.96 15.64 1.04
C ASN A 100 9.94 15.84 -0.11
N LEU A 101 10.29 16.62 -1.14
CA LEU A 101 9.49 16.84 -2.34
C LEU A 101 9.98 15.98 -3.52
N CYS A 102 11.14 15.33 -3.37
CA CYS A 102 11.76 14.56 -4.43
C CYS A 102 11.08 13.19 -4.61
N HIS A 103 10.60 12.91 -5.82
CA HIS A 103 9.99 11.63 -6.18
C HIS A 103 10.98 10.60 -6.75
N SER A 104 12.29 10.83 -6.64
CA SER A 104 13.35 9.90 -7.08
C SER A 104 13.20 9.45 -8.54
N CYS A 105 12.81 10.39 -9.42
CA CYS A 105 12.55 10.07 -10.84
C CYS A 105 13.80 10.17 -11.74
N GLY A 106 14.93 10.71 -11.24
CA GLY A 106 16.20 10.82 -11.93
C GLY A 106 16.25 11.86 -13.07
N ALA A 107 15.14 12.51 -13.45
CA ALA A 107 15.07 13.40 -14.61
C ALA A 107 16.08 14.55 -14.56
N CYS A 108 16.31 15.15 -13.38
CA CYS A 108 17.28 16.23 -13.19
C CYS A 108 18.73 15.78 -13.37
N VAL A 109 19.04 14.53 -13.08
CA VAL A 109 20.37 13.94 -13.30
C VAL A 109 20.56 13.61 -14.79
N MET A 110 19.57 12.93 -15.41
CA MET A 110 19.64 12.53 -16.82
C MET A 110 19.73 13.72 -17.79
N LEU A 111 19.06 14.86 -17.45
CA LEU A 111 18.95 16.01 -18.34
C LEU A 111 19.90 17.16 -17.96
N CYS A 112 20.87 16.92 -17.06
CA CYS A 112 21.88 17.91 -16.70
C CYS A 112 22.92 18.03 -17.82
N PRO A 113 23.05 19.17 -18.54
CA PRO A 113 23.97 19.31 -19.68
C PRO A 113 25.45 19.22 -19.24
N GLU A 114 25.76 19.61 -18.01
CA GLU A 114 27.12 19.62 -17.47
C GLU A 114 27.48 18.34 -16.71
N ASN A 115 26.57 17.35 -16.62
CA ASN A 115 26.71 16.18 -15.75
C ASN A 115 27.12 16.57 -14.31
N ALA A 116 26.59 17.71 -13.84
CA ALA A 116 26.83 18.22 -12.48
C ALA A 116 25.89 17.62 -11.44
N MET A 117 24.78 17.01 -11.85
CA MET A 117 23.84 16.35 -10.96
C MET A 117 24.16 14.86 -10.87
N PHE A 118 24.09 14.30 -9.65
CA PHE A 118 24.25 12.87 -9.37
C PHE A 118 23.21 12.43 -8.33
N GLU A 119 23.01 11.13 -8.18
CA GLU A 119 22.10 10.57 -7.18
C GLU A 119 22.87 10.05 -5.97
N GLU A 120 22.25 10.22 -4.79
CA GLU A 120 22.74 9.72 -3.51
C GLU A 120 21.59 8.97 -2.81
N GLU A 121 21.94 7.90 -2.11
CA GLU A 121 20.98 7.16 -1.30
C GLU A 121 20.59 7.92 -0.05
N ARG A 122 19.29 8.09 0.17
CA ARG A 122 18.70 8.63 1.39
C ARG A 122 17.81 7.58 2.03
N GLU A 123 18.04 7.29 3.30
CA GLU A 123 17.21 6.34 4.05
C GLU A 123 15.81 6.91 4.28
N THR A 124 14.79 6.16 3.87
CA THR A 124 13.37 6.54 3.97
C THR A 124 12.59 5.68 4.97
N GLY A 125 13.14 4.56 5.37
CA GLY A 125 12.48 3.62 6.28
C GLY A 125 13.24 2.31 6.40
N ILE A 126 12.55 1.31 6.91
CA ILE A 126 13.06 -0.06 7.02
C ILE A 126 12.07 -1.04 6.42
N ILE A 127 12.59 -2.16 5.93
CA ILE A 127 11.83 -3.33 5.52
C ILE A 127 12.23 -4.48 6.44
N GLU A 128 11.27 -5.16 7.04
CA GLU A 128 11.49 -6.32 7.87
C GLU A 128 10.76 -7.52 7.26
N THR A 129 11.43 -8.67 7.25
CA THR A 129 10.85 -9.94 6.79
C THR A 129 10.98 -11.01 7.85
N GLY A 130 10.02 -11.93 7.86
CA GLY A 130 9.97 -12.99 8.87
C GLY A 130 8.90 -14.02 8.58
N LYS A 131 8.51 -14.76 9.64
CA LYS A 131 7.47 -15.78 9.55
C LYS A 131 6.61 -15.81 10.81
N ALA A 132 5.32 -16.11 10.62
CA ALA A 132 4.40 -16.44 11.69
C ALA A 132 3.78 -17.83 11.39
N GLY A 133 4.27 -18.87 12.05
CA GLY A 133 3.89 -20.24 11.72
C GLY A 133 4.15 -20.56 10.25
N LYS A 134 3.07 -20.83 9.48
CA LYS A 134 3.14 -21.14 8.03
C LYS A 134 3.13 -19.91 7.14
N VAL A 135 2.78 -18.72 7.66
CA VAL A 135 2.65 -17.48 6.88
C VAL A 135 3.99 -16.77 6.82
N ASP A 136 4.51 -16.53 5.61
CA ASP A 136 5.62 -15.61 5.42
C ASP A 136 5.13 -14.17 5.61
N PHE A 137 5.98 -13.33 6.18
CA PHE A 137 5.65 -11.96 6.53
C PHE A 137 6.68 -10.98 5.99
N ALA A 138 6.20 -9.85 5.49
CA ALA A 138 7.02 -8.69 5.19
C ALA A 138 6.26 -7.41 5.55
N HIS A 139 6.94 -6.43 6.10
CA HIS A 139 6.38 -5.09 6.24
C HIS A 139 7.41 -4.00 6.02
N GLY A 140 6.93 -2.80 5.70
CA GLY A 140 7.73 -1.58 5.69
C GLY A 140 7.35 -0.68 6.87
N ARG A 141 8.31 0.08 7.36
CA ARG A 141 8.06 1.15 8.31
C ARG A 141 8.77 2.42 7.85
N LEU A 142 8.00 3.46 7.63
CA LEU A 142 8.48 4.76 7.21
C LEU A 142 9.24 5.43 8.37
N ASN A 143 10.34 6.15 8.07
CA ASN A 143 11.04 6.94 9.07
C ASN A 143 10.16 8.12 9.51
N LEU A 144 10.32 8.54 10.77
CA LEU A 144 9.64 9.73 11.28
C LEU A 144 9.97 10.95 10.42
N LYS A 145 8.94 11.74 10.09
CA LYS A 145 9.01 12.94 9.24
C LYS A 145 9.30 12.66 7.75
N GLU A 146 9.29 11.39 7.32
CA GLU A 146 9.34 11.06 5.90
C GLU A 146 7.94 11.22 5.29
N ALA A 147 7.85 11.99 4.21
CA ALA A 147 6.57 12.29 3.56
C ALA A 147 6.20 11.29 2.45
N MET A 148 7.16 10.48 1.97
CA MET A 148 7.02 9.69 0.77
C MET A 148 6.91 8.19 1.06
N ALA A 149 5.68 7.70 1.31
CA ALA A 149 5.38 6.28 1.51
C ALA A 149 5.58 5.39 0.24
N PRO A 150 5.25 5.81 -1.00
CA PRO A 150 5.32 4.94 -2.17
C PRO A 150 6.68 4.27 -2.44
N PRO A 151 7.85 4.89 -2.23
CA PRO A 151 9.14 4.21 -2.38
C PRO A 151 9.30 3.02 -1.43
N VAL A 152 8.88 3.15 -0.16
CA VAL A 152 8.94 2.08 0.84
C VAL A 152 7.97 0.96 0.46
N ILE A 153 6.73 1.29 0.09
CA ILE A 153 5.72 0.32 -0.37
C ILE A 153 6.25 -0.51 -1.56
N LYS A 154 6.87 0.13 -2.55
CA LYS A 154 7.47 -0.56 -3.69
C LYS A 154 8.57 -1.54 -3.27
N GLN A 155 9.31 -1.23 -2.22
CA GLN A 155 10.36 -2.11 -1.71
C GLN A 155 9.77 -3.28 -0.92
N VAL A 156 8.74 -3.08 -0.09
CA VAL A 156 7.98 -4.19 0.53
C VAL A 156 7.48 -5.15 -0.54
N LYS A 157 6.94 -4.64 -1.64
CA LYS A 157 6.42 -5.46 -2.74
C LYS A 157 7.49 -6.25 -3.50
N LYS A 158 8.78 -5.91 -3.38
CA LYS A 158 9.87 -6.73 -3.93
C LYS A 158 10.06 -8.04 -3.16
N GLU A 159 9.55 -8.12 -1.93
CA GLU A 159 9.57 -9.33 -1.11
C GLU A 159 8.45 -10.34 -1.50
N ILE A 160 7.62 -10.03 -2.52
CA ILE A 160 6.58 -10.94 -3.01
C ILE A 160 7.20 -12.23 -3.54
N ASN A 161 6.81 -13.35 -2.94
CA ASN A 161 7.14 -14.68 -3.43
C ASN A 161 6.07 -15.15 -4.44
N LYS A 162 6.46 -15.32 -5.70
CA LYS A 162 5.56 -15.71 -6.79
C LYS A 162 4.96 -17.12 -6.64
N GLU A 163 5.58 -17.98 -5.83
CA GLU A 163 5.11 -19.34 -5.55
C GLU A 163 4.02 -19.38 -4.47
N LYS A 164 3.76 -18.24 -3.80
CA LYS A 164 2.81 -18.11 -2.72
C LYS A 164 1.59 -17.28 -3.10
N ILE A 165 0.54 -17.41 -2.28
CA ILE A 165 -0.59 -16.50 -2.29
C ILE A 165 -0.20 -15.28 -1.46
N SER A 166 -0.01 -14.14 -2.12
CA SER A 166 0.39 -12.91 -1.45
C SER A 166 -0.83 -12.06 -1.12
N ILE A 167 -1.05 -11.83 0.16
CA ILE A 167 -2.06 -10.91 0.67
C ILE A 167 -1.37 -9.59 1.01
N ILE A 168 -1.80 -8.50 0.38
CA ILE A 168 -1.27 -7.16 0.65
C ILE A 168 -2.26 -6.42 1.55
N ASP A 169 -1.86 -6.04 2.76
CA ASP A 169 -2.59 -5.05 3.56
C ASP A 169 -2.18 -3.66 3.07
N SER A 170 -3.12 -2.96 2.43
CA SER A 170 -2.85 -1.67 1.80
C SER A 170 -3.05 -0.52 2.79
N PRO A 171 -2.41 0.64 2.62
CA PRO A 171 -2.78 1.83 3.36
C PRO A 171 -4.23 2.24 3.08
N PRO A 172 -4.87 3.03 3.97
CA PRO A 172 -6.23 3.51 3.77
C PRO A 172 -6.32 4.62 2.72
N GLY A 173 -7.53 4.82 2.17
CA GLY A 173 -7.84 5.92 1.26
C GLY A 173 -7.71 5.57 -0.22
N THR A 174 -7.46 6.59 -1.06
CA THR A 174 -7.41 6.48 -2.53
C THR A 174 -6.20 7.19 -3.14
N SER A 175 -5.23 7.57 -2.31
CA SER A 175 -4.05 8.35 -2.68
C SER A 175 -2.91 7.50 -3.27
N CYS A 176 -1.80 8.13 -3.62
CA CYS A 176 -0.63 7.48 -4.22
C CYS A 176 -0.10 6.24 -3.45
N PRO A 177 -0.06 6.22 -2.09
CA PRO A 177 0.29 5.00 -1.35
C PRO A 177 -0.61 3.82 -1.66
N VAL A 178 -1.93 4.00 -1.69
CA VAL A 178 -2.89 2.93 -2.02
C VAL A 178 -2.65 2.44 -3.44
N ILE A 179 -2.51 3.35 -4.41
CA ILE A 179 -2.22 3.02 -5.81
C ILE A 179 -0.93 2.20 -5.90
N ALA A 180 0.12 2.59 -5.16
CA ALA A 180 1.39 1.85 -5.12
C ALA A 180 1.22 0.43 -4.54
N ALA A 181 0.37 0.28 -3.51
CA ALA A 181 0.09 -1.00 -2.88
C ALA A 181 -0.71 -1.92 -3.82
N VAL A 182 -1.82 -1.44 -4.41
CA VAL A 182 -2.73 -2.29 -5.21
C VAL A 182 -2.25 -2.53 -6.64
N LYS A 183 -1.42 -1.66 -7.22
CA LYS A 183 -0.92 -1.80 -8.60
C LYS A 183 -0.20 -3.13 -8.81
N GLY A 184 -0.65 -3.92 -9.79
CA GLY A 184 -0.09 -5.25 -10.09
C GLY A 184 -0.65 -6.37 -9.21
N ALA A 185 -1.69 -6.12 -8.43
CA ALA A 185 -2.49 -7.17 -7.83
C ALA A 185 -3.37 -7.86 -8.89
N ASP A 186 -3.62 -9.16 -8.69
CA ASP A 186 -4.54 -9.93 -9.54
C ASP A 186 -5.99 -9.65 -9.16
N PHE A 187 -6.23 -9.26 -7.90
CA PHE A 187 -7.55 -8.95 -7.37
C PHE A 187 -7.46 -7.91 -6.23
N VAL A 188 -8.45 -7.03 -6.13
CA VAL A 188 -8.58 -6.08 -5.03
C VAL A 188 -9.83 -6.42 -4.21
N LEU A 189 -9.64 -6.64 -2.92
CA LEU A 189 -10.71 -6.88 -1.95
C LEU A 189 -10.91 -5.61 -1.14
N LEU A 190 -12.00 -4.88 -1.41
CA LEU A 190 -12.31 -3.66 -0.69
C LEU A 190 -13.11 -3.96 0.58
N VAL A 191 -12.63 -3.50 1.72
CA VAL A 191 -13.30 -3.65 3.02
C VAL A 191 -14.02 -2.36 3.37
N THR A 192 -15.30 -2.45 3.68
CA THR A 192 -16.15 -1.30 4.03
C THR A 192 -17.08 -1.60 5.20
N GLU A 193 -17.70 -0.57 5.75
CA GLU A 193 -18.73 -0.65 6.79
C GLU A 193 -20.08 -0.20 6.22
N PRO A 194 -21.22 -0.76 6.67
CA PRO A 194 -22.56 -0.40 6.19
C PRO A 194 -23.06 0.93 6.83
N THR A 195 -22.34 2.01 6.57
CA THR A 195 -22.68 3.37 7.00
C THR A 195 -22.70 4.32 5.80
N PRO A 196 -23.42 5.46 5.86
CA PRO A 196 -23.41 6.47 4.80
C PRO A 196 -21.98 6.93 4.44
N PHE A 197 -21.12 7.16 5.45
CA PHE A 197 -19.70 7.50 5.22
C PHE A 197 -18.93 6.36 4.58
N GLY A 198 -19.13 5.12 5.08
CA GLY A 198 -18.52 3.91 4.50
C GLY A 198 -18.89 3.72 3.03
N LEU A 199 -20.15 4.00 2.66
CA LEU A 199 -20.60 3.96 1.28
C LEU A 199 -19.91 5.02 0.41
N ASN A 200 -19.78 6.25 0.91
CA ASN A 200 -19.11 7.33 0.16
C ASN A 200 -17.65 6.98 -0.12
N ASP A 201 -16.93 6.53 0.91
CA ASP A 201 -15.53 6.16 0.78
C ASP A 201 -15.33 4.92 -0.10
N LEU A 202 -16.28 3.97 -0.06
CA LEU A 202 -16.31 2.82 -0.95
C LEU A 202 -16.44 3.24 -2.41
N LYS A 203 -17.30 4.20 -2.74
CA LYS A 203 -17.47 4.72 -4.10
C LYS A 203 -16.16 5.24 -4.66
N LEU A 204 -15.43 6.06 -3.89
CA LEU A 204 -14.12 6.60 -4.29
C LEU A 204 -13.08 5.49 -4.49
N ALA A 205 -13.05 4.50 -3.59
CA ALA A 205 -12.15 3.37 -3.70
C ALA A 205 -12.45 2.50 -4.93
N VAL A 206 -13.73 2.23 -5.22
CA VAL A 206 -14.16 1.49 -6.41
C VAL A 206 -13.77 2.23 -7.69
N GLU A 207 -13.96 3.54 -7.77
CA GLU A 207 -13.55 4.35 -8.90
C GLU A 207 -12.05 4.27 -9.14
N THR A 208 -11.25 4.38 -8.07
CA THR A 208 -9.80 4.24 -8.13
C THR A 208 -9.39 2.86 -8.68
N VAL A 209 -9.97 1.78 -8.17
CA VAL A 209 -9.66 0.41 -8.61
C VAL A 209 -10.09 0.18 -10.06
N LYS A 210 -11.25 0.71 -10.48
CA LYS A 210 -11.73 0.64 -11.86
C LYS A 210 -10.80 1.38 -12.82
N THR A 211 -10.30 2.57 -12.43
CA THR A 211 -9.33 3.34 -13.22
C THR A 211 -8.04 2.53 -13.44
N LEU A 212 -7.63 1.74 -12.46
CA LEU A 212 -6.49 0.82 -12.56
C LEU A 212 -6.83 -0.47 -13.33
N LYS A 213 -8.08 -0.66 -13.76
CA LYS A 213 -8.60 -1.85 -14.47
C LYS A 213 -8.38 -3.17 -13.70
N LEU A 214 -8.39 -3.11 -12.37
CA LEU A 214 -8.21 -4.28 -11.51
C LEU A 214 -9.57 -4.94 -11.20
N PRO A 215 -9.63 -6.27 -11.13
CA PRO A 215 -10.80 -6.98 -10.62
C PRO A 215 -11.05 -6.61 -9.16
N VAL A 216 -12.33 -6.46 -8.76
CA VAL A 216 -12.71 -6.00 -7.43
C VAL A 216 -13.88 -6.80 -6.85
N GLY A 217 -13.82 -7.05 -5.56
CA GLY A 217 -14.91 -7.58 -4.73
C GLY A 217 -14.98 -6.86 -3.40
N ILE A 218 -16.10 -6.98 -2.69
CA ILE A 218 -16.39 -6.23 -1.47
C ILE A 218 -16.52 -7.19 -0.28
N VAL A 219 -15.91 -6.82 0.84
CA VAL A 219 -16.21 -7.37 2.17
C VAL A 219 -16.95 -6.30 2.98
N ILE A 220 -18.11 -6.63 3.48
CA ILE A 220 -18.83 -5.80 4.44
C ILE A 220 -18.39 -6.23 5.83
N ASN A 221 -17.61 -5.39 6.49
CA ASN A 221 -17.24 -5.56 7.88
C ASN A 221 -18.25 -4.83 8.79
N ARG A 222 -18.41 -5.28 10.02
CA ARG A 222 -19.44 -4.80 10.95
C ARG A 222 -20.84 -4.85 10.34
N SER A 223 -21.09 -5.93 9.60
CA SER A 223 -22.35 -6.21 8.92
C SER A 223 -23.52 -6.15 9.91
N CYS A 224 -24.59 -5.46 9.52
CA CYS A 224 -25.78 -5.23 10.31
C CYS A 224 -26.99 -4.98 9.38
N GLU A 225 -28.12 -4.57 9.91
CA GLU A 225 -29.34 -4.25 9.18
C GLU A 225 -29.18 -3.21 8.04
N ASN A 226 -28.15 -2.36 8.14
CA ASN A 226 -27.86 -1.33 7.15
C ASN A 226 -27.04 -1.83 5.96
N ASP A 227 -26.75 -3.11 5.85
CA ASP A 227 -25.99 -3.71 4.73
C ASP A 227 -26.58 -3.35 3.36
N HIS A 228 -27.90 -3.15 3.29
CA HIS A 228 -28.61 -2.78 2.06
C HIS A 228 -28.03 -1.52 1.39
N LEU A 229 -27.41 -0.61 2.15
CA LEU A 229 -26.73 0.58 1.59
C LEU A 229 -25.58 0.18 0.66
N ILE A 230 -24.76 -0.77 1.11
CA ILE A 230 -23.61 -1.27 0.35
C ILE A 230 -24.07 -2.22 -0.75
N GLU A 231 -25.01 -3.13 -0.45
CA GLU A 231 -25.50 -4.13 -1.40
C GLU A 231 -26.18 -3.50 -2.62
N ASN A 232 -27.02 -2.46 -2.42
CA ASN A 232 -27.67 -1.72 -3.49
C ASN A 232 -26.64 -1.05 -4.41
N TYR A 233 -25.61 -0.42 -3.83
CA TYR A 233 -24.52 0.13 -4.61
C TYR A 233 -23.74 -0.95 -5.36
N CYS A 234 -23.37 -2.03 -4.71
CA CYS A 234 -22.66 -3.14 -5.34
C CYS A 234 -23.46 -3.74 -6.52
N LYS A 235 -24.76 -3.87 -6.34
CA LYS A 235 -25.68 -4.35 -7.41
C LYS A 235 -25.70 -3.40 -8.60
N SER A 236 -25.79 -2.06 -8.37
CA SER A 236 -25.77 -1.06 -9.46
C SER A 236 -24.46 -1.06 -10.22
N GLU A 237 -23.32 -1.27 -9.52
CA GLU A 237 -21.98 -1.30 -10.09
C GLU A 237 -21.57 -2.68 -10.63
N LYS A 238 -22.42 -3.71 -10.49
CA LYS A 238 -22.16 -5.12 -10.84
C LYS A 238 -20.91 -5.68 -10.14
N ILE A 239 -20.69 -5.27 -8.88
CA ILE A 239 -19.60 -5.75 -8.04
C ILE A 239 -20.16 -6.76 -7.05
N LYS A 240 -19.43 -7.86 -6.82
CA LYS A 240 -19.88 -8.92 -5.91
C LYS A 240 -19.53 -8.57 -4.46
N VAL A 241 -20.50 -8.67 -3.55
CA VAL A 241 -20.24 -8.78 -2.12
C VAL A 241 -19.76 -10.21 -1.88
N MET A 242 -18.50 -10.35 -1.46
CA MET A 242 -17.80 -11.63 -1.35
C MET A 242 -17.95 -12.26 0.03
N MET A 243 -18.00 -11.43 1.07
CA MET A 243 -18.09 -11.88 2.47
C MET A 243 -18.70 -10.78 3.34
N LYS A 244 -19.39 -11.21 4.40
CA LYS A 244 -19.88 -10.36 5.47
C LYS A 244 -19.32 -10.82 6.81
N ILE A 245 -18.80 -9.88 7.59
CA ILE A 245 -18.32 -10.10 8.95
C ILE A 245 -19.25 -9.30 9.87
N PRO A 246 -20.02 -9.93 10.75
CA PRO A 246 -21.02 -9.25 11.57
C PRO A 246 -20.37 -8.28 12.59
N PHE A 247 -21.15 -7.33 13.02
CA PHE A 247 -20.81 -6.53 14.19
C PHE A 247 -20.97 -7.41 15.45
N ASP A 248 -19.89 -8.04 15.87
CA ASP A 248 -19.84 -8.98 16.99
C ASP A 248 -18.89 -8.49 18.07
N ARG A 249 -19.39 -8.49 19.34
CA ARG A 249 -18.60 -8.07 20.49
C ARG A 249 -17.37 -8.97 20.72
N ASN A 250 -17.47 -10.26 20.45
CA ASN A 250 -16.36 -11.18 20.64
C ASN A 250 -15.24 -10.88 19.66
N ILE A 251 -15.56 -10.52 18.40
CA ILE A 251 -14.58 -10.07 17.40
C ILE A 251 -13.90 -8.79 17.88
N ALA A 252 -14.65 -7.83 18.45
CA ALA A 252 -14.09 -6.58 18.97
C ALA A 252 -13.17 -6.80 20.17
N VAL A 253 -13.54 -7.71 21.07
CA VAL A 253 -12.71 -8.10 22.23
C VAL A 253 -11.43 -8.79 21.77
N ALA A 254 -11.52 -9.75 20.86
CA ALA A 254 -10.35 -10.43 20.29
C ALA A 254 -9.39 -9.43 19.67
N TYR A 255 -9.91 -8.52 18.83
CA TYR A 255 -9.11 -7.47 18.23
C TYR A 255 -8.37 -6.63 19.28
N SER A 256 -9.04 -6.23 20.36
CA SER A 256 -8.44 -5.43 21.44
C SER A 256 -7.33 -6.17 22.20
N ASN A 257 -7.40 -7.49 22.24
CA ASN A 257 -6.38 -8.36 22.86
C ASN A 257 -5.22 -8.72 21.90
N GLY A 258 -5.33 -8.34 20.62
CA GLY A 258 -4.38 -8.77 19.58
C GLY A 258 -4.55 -10.24 19.17
N ASP A 259 -5.77 -10.78 19.32
CA ASP A 259 -6.13 -12.14 18.91
C ASP A 259 -6.76 -12.09 17.51
N ASN A 260 -6.68 -13.21 16.77
CA ASN A 260 -7.24 -13.32 15.44
C ASN A 260 -8.64 -13.94 15.50
N ILE A 261 -9.51 -13.53 14.58
CA ILE A 261 -10.87 -14.08 14.48
C ILE A 261 -10.83 -15.60 14.25
N VAL A 262 -9.94 -16.06 13.39
CA VAL A 262 -9.82 -17.49 13.05
C VAL A 262 -9.36 -18.37 14.20
N ASP A 263 -8.72 -17.80 15.22
CA ASP A 263 -8.28 -18.52 16.40
C ASP A 263 -9.42 -18.69 17.43
N ILE A 264 -10.29 -17.66 17.55
CA ILE A 264 -11.41 -17.66 18.50
C ILE A 264 -12.72 -18.18 17.90
N MET A 265 -12.88 -18.11 16.59
CA MET A 265 -14.05 -18.53 15.80
C MET A 265 -13.58 -19.35 14.60
N PRO A 266 -13.26 -20.64 14.77
CA PRO A 266 -12.65 -21.48 13.72
C PRO A 266 -13.44 -21.57 12.42
N GLU A 267 -14.77 -21.38 12.46
CA GLU A 267 -15.63 -21.34 11.29
C GLU A 267 -15.26 -20.21 10.31
N TYR A 268 -14.58 -19.16 10.77
CA TYR A 268 -14.10 -18.11 9.87
C TYR A 268 -12.95 -18.57 8.99
N LYS A 269 -12.20 -19.58 9.39
CA LYS A 269 -11.16 -20.16 8.54
C LYS A 269 -11.77 -20.73 7.25
N GLU A 270 -12.86 -21.48 7.38
CA GLU A 270 -13.59 -22.00 6.20
C GLU A 270 -14.18 -20.86 5.36
N LYS A 271 -14.78 -19.84 6.00
CA LYS A 271 -15.33 -18.66 5.28
C LYS A 271 -14.26 -17.94 4.46
N PHE A 272 -13.05 -17.75 4.99
CA PHE A 272 -11.93 -17.14 4.25
C PHE A 272 -11.41 -18.06 3.14
N GLN A 273 -11.40 -19.39 3.33
CA GLN A 273 -11.07 -20.33 2.26
C GLN A 273 -12.09 -20.30 1.13
N MET A 274 -13.37 -20.23 1.45
CA MET A 274 -14.44 -20.04 0.46
C MET A 274 -14.30 -18.70 -0.29
N LEU A 275 -13.94 -17.63 0.44
CA LEU A 275 -13.64 -16.33 -0.16
C LEU A 275 -12.50 -16.45 -1.17
N PHE A 276 -11.42 -17.17 -0.84
CA PHE A 276 -10.31 -17.41 -1.76
C PHE A 276 -10.76 -18.16 -3.02
N GLY A 277 -11.55 -19.23 -2.87
CA GLY A 277 -12.13 -19.97 -4.01
C GLY A 277 -12.98 -19.09 -4.91
N ALA A 278 -13.79 -18.19 -4.34
CA ALA A 278 -14.59 -17.25 -5.10
C ALA A 278 -13.75 -16.20 -5.84
N ILE A 279 -12.66 -15.71 -5.22
CA ILE A 279 -11.70 -14.77 -5.84
C ILE A 279 -11.00 -15.43 -7.03
N THR A 280 -10.49 -16.65 -6.85
CA THR A 280 -9.78 -17.38 -7.93
C THR A 280 -10.68 -17.63 -9.14
N SER A 281 -11.94 -17.99 -8.93
CA SER A 281 -12.92 -18.15 -10.01
C SER A 281 -13.14 -16.84 -10.77
N LEU A 282 -13.31 -15.71 -10.07
CA LEU A 282 -13.53 -14.40 -10.72
C LEU A 282 -12.29 -13.87 -11.44
N ALA A 283 -11.10 -14.20 -10.96
CA ALA A 283 -9.85 -13.79 -11.60
C ALA A 283 -9.60 -14.60 -12.89
N ALA A 284 -9.95 -15.90 -12.91
CA ALA A 284 -9.81 -16.76 -14.07
C ALA A 284 -10.72 -16.33 -15.23
N ASP A 285 -11.97 -15.94 -14.96
CA ASP A 285 -12.95 -15.50 -15.96
C ASP A 285 -12.53 -14.24 -16.74
N LYS A 286 -11.61 -13.43 -16.20
CA LYS A 286 -11.08 -12.22 -16.86
C LYS A 286 -9.78 -12.45 -17.64
N GLY A 287 -9.05 -13.52 -17.37
CA GLY A 287 -7.81 -13.88 -18.08
C GLY A 287 -8.04 -14.55 -19.46
N GLY A 288 -9.29 -14.88 -19.79
CA GLY A 288 -9.70 -15.55 -21.03
C GLY A 288 -10.30 -14.65 -22.12
N LYS A 289 -10.12 -13.30 -22.02
CA LYS A 289 -10.59 -12.36 -23.05
C LYS A 289 -9.45 -11.55 -23.63
#